data_0cf5703082284d3b512b6d5bfe1fccb5
#
_entry.id   0cf5703082284d3b512b6d5bfe1fccb5
#
_cell.length_a   1.000
_cell.length_b   1.000
_cell.length_c   1.000
_cell.angle_alpha   90.00
_cell.angle_beta   90.00
_cell.angle_gamma   90.00
#
_symmetry.space_group_name_H-M   'P 1'
#
loop_
_entity.id
_entity.type
_entity.pdbx_description
1 polymer ?
#
loop_
_entity_poly.entity_id
_entity_poly.type
_entity_poly.pdbx_seq_one_letter_code
_entity_poly.pdbx_strand_id
1 'polypeptide(L)'
;EQREGYSILYGAAYIPAEADAVLSGLVLASQTFSPVAEGAQEKVPEGGALSEWMAALYQDCMEIAQATAAFARSYQASVNNADTAYAAEMQAYAALCREKLEKVSACRSALEGMKGMVSGGEGAFQYENALEACRIAESLLAFYIGYYDSSDPLGAYQQKAAQGMYASEADSLNAMYIAMGDVKENYQALACPPAMTQTWPLYIRQIDAFQEKLYADYKAALLDDALMDFSATQLLMRQPYLMLRYEILMYAVIEQQFVNLANMLTLEDDTGEQQIWVDYSMAEEIYPNLYPSMDSAVNLALSTDAGKTRLLVEVEIEGFSQKYQRTVNVGPEITYLMIKPPAMSGLTSLGSGRETQITLRVTQMDTGELLVAESKTITLHSIYDFTMLNSEFGVIEPYNLLAWLRPDAEEVLALRREAIYWLETNAGAGYSSLPGYQLAYPDGTDEPSTTVLQAMAIQGAISDIGVRYNMGPYSFGGSQRVLTPDAVIQSRSGICIETALLMASALQSAQMHAMIIITPGHAQVALETWENSGTYYLLE
;
A
#
# COMPACT_ATOMS: atom_id res chain seq x y z
N GLU A 1 10.26 14.33 -23.47
CA GLU A 1 9.14 14.29 -22.47
C GLU A 1 8.88 12.89 -21.90
N GLN A 2 9.09 11.81 -22.64
CA GLN A 2 9.06 10.45 -22.09
C GLN A 2 10.34 10.04 -21.34
N ARG A 3 11.38 10.83 -21.35
CA ARG A 3 12.68 10.50 -20.73
C ARG A 3 12.76 10.81 -19.22
N GLU A 4 11.99 11.74 -18.71
CA GLU A 4 12.03 12.11 -17.29
C GLU A 4 11.41 11.07 -16.37
N GLY A 5 10.34 10.39 -16.79
CA GLY A 5 9.75 9.28 -16.04
C GLY A 5 10.60 8.01 -15.96
N TYR A 6 11.62 7.89 -16.84
CA TYR A 6 12.52 6.73 -16.91
C TYR A 6 13.87 6.95 -16.20
N SER A 7 14.13 8.12 -15.64
CA SER A 7 15.42 8.38 -14.96
C SER A 7 15.68 7.43 -13.78
N ILE A 8 14.62 6.96 -13.11
CA ILE A 8 14.69 5.95 -12.05
C ILE A 8 15.09 4.56 -12.61
N LEU A 9 14.88 4.32 -13.91
CA LEU A 9 15.19 3.05 -14.59
C LEU A 9 16.61 2.98 -15.13
N TYR A 10 17.34 4.08 -15.17
CA TYR A 10 18.73 4.10 -15.67
C TYR A 10 19.75 3.71 -14.60
N GLY A 11 19.33 3.59 -13.34
CA GLY A 11 20.11 3.04 -12.27
C GLY A 11 19.88 1.53 -12.06
N ALA A 12 20.67 0.89 -11.22
CA ALA A 12 20.43 -0.46 -10.76
C ALA A 12 19.38 -0.45 -9.64
N ALA A 13 18.39 -1.34 -9.65
CA ALA A 13 17.51 -1.59 -8.51
C ALA A 13 18.08 -2.77 -7.73
N TYR A 14 18.33 -2.57 -6.44
CA TYR A 14 18.80 -3.60 -5.52
C TYR A 14 17.62 -4.06 -4.67
N ILE A 15 17.18 -5.31 -4.87
CA ILE A 15 16.01 -5.86 -4.20
C ILE A 15 16.47 -7.03 -3.33
N PRO A 16 16.56 -6.86 -1.99
CA PRO A 16 16.83 -7.97 -1.07
C PRO A 16 15.73 -9.02 -1.19
N ALA A 17 16.12 -10.29 -1.36
CA ALA A 17 15.16 -11.38 -1.50
C ALA A 17 14.38 -11.65 -0.20
N GLU A 18 14.93 -11.26 0.93
CA GLU A 18 14.32 -11.33 2.26
C GLU A 18 13.41 -10.14 2.59
N ALA A 19 13.36 -9.12 1.71
CA ALA A 19 12.50 -7.98 1.94
C ALA A 19 11.05 -8.43 2.08
N ASP A 20 10.42 -8.01 3.17
CA ASP A 20 9.08 -8.45 3.54
C ASP A 20 8.10 -8.21 2.36
N ALA A 21 7.27 -9.21 2.08
CA ALA A 21 6.20 -9.13 1.09
C ALA A 21 5.24 -7.94 1.32
N VAL A 22 5.24 -7.35 2.52
CA VAL A 22 4.52 -6.10 2.83
C VAL A 22 4.99 -4.94 1.94
N LEU A 23 6.27 -4.91 1.54
CA LEU A 23 6.78 -3.89 0.61
C LEU A 23 6.40 -4.15 -0.85
N SER A 24 6.13 -5.39 -1.22
CA SER A 24 5.67 -5.77 -2.56
C SER A 24 4.17 -5.52 -2.78
N GLY A 25 3.39 -5.46 -1.70
CA GLY A 25 1.93 -5.34 -1.72
C GLY A 25 1.34 -3.98 -2.05
N LEU A 26 2.14 -3.03 -2.42
CA LEU A 26 1.69 -1.66 -2.67
C LEU A 26 0.96 -1.47 -4.00
N VAL A 27 0.74 -2.53 -4.75
CA VAL A 27 0.49 -2.45 -6.14
C VAL A 27 -0.98 -2.47 -6.40
N LEU A 28 -1.91 -2.36 -6.40
CA LEU A 28 -3.13 -2.60 -7.24
C LEU A 28 -4.50 -2.38 -6.56
N ALA A 29 -4.64 -1.64 -5.52
CA ALA A 29 -5.95 -1.60 -4.93
C ALA A 29 -6.53 -0.25 -4.55
N SER A 30 -5.96 0.83 -4.95
CA SER A 30 -6.55 2.10 -4.63
C SER A 30 -7.15 2.76 -5.85
N GLN A 31 -8.31 2.34 -6.26
CA GLN A 31 -9.16 3.28 -6.95
C GLN A 31 -9.76 4.19 -5.88
N THR A 32 -9.44 5.46 -5.97
CA THR A 32 -10.12 6.53 -5.24
C THR A 32 -11.61 6.46 -5.54
N PHE A 33 -12.44 6.71 -4.54
CA PHE A 33 -13.88 6.88 -4.75
C PHE A 33 -14.12 7.94 -5.84
N SER A 34 -15.04 7.68 -6.74
CA SER A 34 -15.47 8.67 -7.72
C SER A 34 -15.96 9.90 -6.98
N PRO A 35 -15.55 11.11 -7.35
CA PRO A 35 -16.02 12.32 -6.68
C PRO A 35 -17.54 12.44 -6.88
N VAL A 36 -18.29 12.24 -5.82
CA VAL A 36 -19.76 12.40 -5.80
C VAL A 36 -20.18 13.87 -5.82
N ALA A 37 -19.23 14.80 -5.75
CA ALA A 37 -19.49 16.23 -5.57
C ALA A 37 -20.13 16.96 -6.77
N GLU A 38 -20.38 16.32 -7.91
CA GLU A 38 -20.93 17.01 -9.10
C GLU A 38 -22.46 17.05 -9.18
N GLY A 39 -23.21 16.79 -8.11
CA GLY A 39 -24.68 16.75 -8.20
C GLY A 39 -25.51 17.20 -7.01
N ALA A 40 -24.92 17.58 -5.90
CA ALA A 40 -25.67 18.05 -4.74
C ALA A 40 -26.24 19.44 -5.00
N GLN A 41 -27.48 19.52 -5.51
CA GLN A 41 -28.23 20.80 -5.57
C GLN A 41 -28.69 21.19 -4.16
N GLU A 42 -28.40 22.45 -3.82
CA GLU A 42 -28.89 23.14 -2.62
C GLU A 42 -30.38 22.89 -2.37
N LYS A 43 -30.71 22.16 -1.34
CA LYS A 43 -31.97 22.25 -0.64
C LYS A 43 -31.67 22.58 0.82
N VAL A 44 -31.59 23.85 1.13
CA VAL A 44 -31.48 24.32 2.51
C VAL A 44 -32.91 24.43 3.07
N PRO A 45 -33.20 23.82 4.25
CA PRO A 45 -34.49 23.97 4.90
C PRO A 45 -34.82 25.47 5.18
N GLU A 46 -36.02 25.93 4.85
CA GLU A 46 -36.44 27.28 5.10
C GLU A 46 -37.07 27.45 6.50
N GLY A 47 -36.45 28.27 7.36
CA GLY A 47 -37.10 28.89 8.52
C GLY A 47 -36.67 28.48 9.92
N GLY A 48 -36.12 29.43 10.69
CA GLY A 48 -35.82 29.34 12.12
C GLY A 48 -34.34 29.21 12.49
N ALA A 49 -33.98 29.45 13.76
CA ALA A 49 -32.58 29.45 14.23
C ALA A 49 -31.86 28.10 14.04
N LEU A 50 -32.56 26.97 14.12
CA LEU A 50 -32.01 25.66 13.82
C LEU A 50 -31.61 25.55 12.34
N SER A 51 -32.46 26.00 11.44
CA SER A 51 -32.24 26.02 10.01
C SER A 51 -31.01 26.87 9.61
N GLU A 52 -30.80 28.01 10.27
CA GLU A 52 -29.63 28.87 10.02
C GLU A 52 -28.32 28.13 10.41
N TRP A 53 -28.29 27.44 11.55
CA TRP A 53 -27.14 26.66 11.98
C TRP A 53 -26.89 25.44 11.09
N MET A 54 -27.95 24.76 10.67
CA MET A 54 -27.85 23.63 9.74
C MET A 54 -27.33 24.07 8.37
N ALA A 55 -27.82 25.19 7.86
CA ALA A 55 -27.35 25.76 6.60
C ALA A 55 -25.88 26.15 6.66
N ALA A 56 -25.44 26.79 7.75
CA ALA A 56 -24.03 27.13 7.94
C ALA A 56 -23.14 25.87 8.03
N LEU A 57 -23.59 24.88 8.79
CA LEU A 57 -22.86 23.62 8.93
C LEU A 57 -22.79 22.85 7.60
N TYR A 58 -23.88 22.82 6.83
CA TYR A 58 -23.90 22.26 5.48
C TYR A 58 -22.84 22.88 4.57
N GLN A 59 -22.81 24.24 4.53
CA GLN A 59 -21.82 24.96 3.73
C GLN A 59 -20.40 24.67 4.20
N ASP A 60 -20.13 24.60 5.51
CA ASP A 60 -18.82 24.26 6.04
C ASP A 60 -18.43 22.83 5.67
N CYS A 61 -19.34 21.85 5.74
CA CYS A 61 -19.08 20.48 5.31
C CYS A 61 -18.74 20.38 3.82
N MET A 62 -19.51 21.06 2.96
CA MET A 62 -19.27 21.05 1.51
C MET A 62 -17.95 21.75 1.15
N GLU A 63 -17.61 22.85 1.82
CA GLU A 63 -16.33 23.55 1.62
C GLU A 63 -15.12 22.66 2.00
N ILE A 64 -15.21 21.95 3.12
CA ILE A 64 -14.18 21.00 3.54
C ILE A 64 -14.07 19.85 2.53
N ALA A 65 -15.18 19.24 2.12
CA ALA A 65 -15.18 18.16 1.13
C ALA A 65 -14.49 18.59 -0.17
N GLN A 66 -14.89 19.74 -0.73
CA GLN A 66 -14.30 20.28 -1.96
C GLN A 66 -12.82 20.61 -1.80
N ALA A 67 -12.44 21.24 -0.68
CA ALA A 67 -11.05 21.55 -0.39
C ALA A 67 -10.19 20.28 -0.23
N THR A 68 -10.73 19.26 0.44
CA THR A 68 -10.06 17.95 0.61
C THR A 68 -9.81 17.28 -0.74
N ALA A 69 -10.82 17.23 -1.60
CA ALA A 69 -10.70 16.67 -2.95
C ALA A 69 -9.69 17.44 -3.82
N ALA A 70 -9.72 18.77 -3.76
CA ALA A 70 -8.77 19.61 -4.49
C ALA A 70 -7.33 19.39 -4.01
N PHE A 71 -7.15 19.37 -2.68
CA PHE A 71 -5.85 19.13 -2.07
C PHE A 71 -5.31 17.74 -2.40
N ALA A 72 -6.11 16.68 -2.28
CA ALA A 72 -5.69 15.31 -2.58
C ALA A 72 -5.20 15.18 -4.04
N ARG A 73 -5.91 15.77 -5.01
CA ARG A 73 -5.49 15.79 -6.42
C ARG A 73 -4.18 16.54 -6.64
N SER A 74 -4.04 17.72 -6.03
CA SER A 74 -2.82 18.53 -6.15
C SER A 74 -1.63 17.81 -5.50
N TYR A 75 -1.82 17.22 -4.33
CA TYR A 75 -0.81 16.45 -3.61
C TYR A 75 -0.32 15.26 -4.44
N GLN A 76 -1.24 14.48 -5.01
CA GLN A 76 -0.89 13.37 -5.89
C GLN A 76 -0.08 13.83 -7.12
N ALA A 77 -0.52 14.92 -7.76
CA ALA A 77 0.18 15.48 -8.92
C ALA A 77 1.59 16.00 -8.56
N SER A 78 1.73 16.65 -7.40
CA SER A 78 3.01 17.20 -6.92
C SER A 78 4.02 16.10 -6.60
N VAL A 79 3.59 15.01 -5.97
CA VAL A 79 4.46 13.86 -5.67
C VAL A 79 4.93 13.19 -6.96
N ASN A 80 4.04 13.01 -7.94
CA ASN A 80 4.38 12.41 -9.23
C ASN A 80 5.40 13.26 -10.03
N ASN A 81 5.40 14.57 -9.83
CA ASN A 81 6.31 15.50 -10.51
C ASN A 81 7.55 15.89 -9.69
N ALA A 82 7.74 15.28 -8.51
CA ALA A 82 8.79 15.66 -7.55
C ALA A 82 8.78 17.15 -7.18
N ASP A 83 7.60 17.77 -7.16
CA ASP A 83 7.41 19.19 -6.83
C ASP A 83 7.24 19.35 -5.31
N THR A 84 7.95 20.31 -4.73
CA THR A 84 7.86 20.62 -3.30
C THR A 84 6.78 21.67 -2.96
N ALA A 85 6.04 22.13 -3.96
CA ALA A 85 4.96 23.13 -3.77
C ALA A 85 3.83 22.63 -2.86
N TYR A 86 3.67 21.33 -2.73
CA TYR A 86 2.66 20.70 -1.87
C TYR A 86 2.73 21.14 -0.39
N ALA A 87 3.91 21.53 0.12
CA ALA A 87 4.06 21.96 1.51
C ALA A 87 3.24 23.23 1.82
N ALA A 88 3.17 24.18 0.89
CA ALA A 88 2.34 25.39 1.04
C ALA A 88 0.85 25.05 0.99
N GLU A 89 0.45 24.11 0.15
CA GLU A 89 -0.93 23.66 0.03
C GLU A 89 -1.36 22.85 1.26
N MET A 90 -0.50 22.00 1.81
CA MET A 90 -0.72 21.32 3.09
C MET A 90 -0.97 22.34 4.22
N GLN A 91 -0.14 23.37 4.30
CA GLN A 91 -0.28 24.43 5.29
C GLN A 91 -1.61 25.19 5.13
N ALA A 92 -1.98 25.51 3.88
CA ALA A 92 -3.25 26.19 3.58
C ALA A 92 -4.46 25.33 3.96
N TYR A 93 -4.42 24.04 3.63
CA TYR A 93 -5.50 23.10 3.98
C TYR A 93 -5.60 22.91 5.51
N ALA A 94 -4.47 22.77 6.21
CA ALA A 94 -4.47 22.70 7.68
C ALA A 94 -5.02 23.97 8.34
N ALA A 95 -4.73 25.16 7.77
CA ALA A 95 -5.30 26.42 8.23
C ALA A 95 -6.82 26.48 8.05
N LEU A 96 -7.32 26.02 6.90
CA LEU A 96 -8.75 25.87 6.66
C LEU A 96 -9.40 24.92 7.68
N CYS A 97 -8.79 23.77 7.92
CA CYS A 97 -9.32 22.81 8.90
C CYS A 97 -9.41 23.41 10.31
N ARG A 98 -8.44 24.23 10.73
CA ARG A 98 -8.49 24.92 12.02
C ARG A 98 -9.63 25.95 12.08
N GLU A 99 -9.79 26.77 11.03
CA GLU A 99 -10.91 27.70 10.93
C GLU A 99 -12.26 27.00 11.02
N LYS A 100 -12.41 25.88 10.27
CA LYS A 100 -13.65 25.12 10.24
C LYS A 100 -13.92 24.41 11.58
N LEU A 101 -12.89 23.92 12.26
CA LEU A 101 -13.04 23.34 13.60
C LEU A 101 -13.64 24.35 14.60
N GLU A 102 -13.17 25.62 14.58
CA GLU A 102 -13.73 26.67 15.43
C GLU A 102 -15.20 26.91 15.11
N LYS A 103 -15.58 26.96 13.83
CA LYS A 103 -16.99 27.19 13.39
C LYS A 103 -17.88 26.01 13.78
N VAL A 104 -17.45 24.77 13.53
CA VAL A 104 -18.21 23.57 13.89
C VAL A 104 -18.40 23.48 15.41
N SER A 105 -17.36 23.78 16.19
CA SER A 105 -17.46 23.79 17.67
C SER A 105 -18.41 24.87 18.19
N ALA A 106 -18.43 26.06 17.56
CA ALA A 106 -19.39 27.09 17.88
C ALA A 106 -20.83 26.66 17.55
N CYS A 107 -21.02 26.04 16.37
CA CYS A 107 -22.31 25.47 15.96
C CYS A 107 -22.80 24.43 16.96
N ARG A 108 -21.96 23.44 17.33
CA ARG A 108 -22.30 22.43 18.33
C ARG A 108 -22.73 23.06 19.68
N SER A 109 -21.97 24.03 20.16
CA SER A 109 -22.29 24.73 21.43
C SER A 109 -23.62 25.45 21.36
N ALA A 110 -23.94 26.06 20.23
CA ALA A 110 -25.25 26.71 20.01
C ALA A 110 -26.38 25.67 19.98
N LEU A 111 -26.21 24.57 19.26
CA LEU A 111 -27.18 23.46 19.21
C LEU A 111 -27.42 22.86 20.59
N GLU A 112 -26.38 22.58 21.37
CA GLU A 112 -26.51 22.09 22.75
C GLU A 112 -27.33 23.03 23.64
N GLY A 113 -27.18 24.37 23.45
CA GLY A 113 -28.00 25.38 24.11
C GLY A 113 -29.48 25.35 23.72
N MET A 114 -29.81 24.79 22.56
CA MET A 114 -31.20 24.69 22.05
C MET A 114 -31.92 23.39 22.47
N LYS A 115 -31.25 22.46 23.15
CA LYS A 115 -31.76 21.13 23.51
C LYS A 115 -33.15 21.14 24.19
N GLY A 116 -33.45 22.17 25.01
CA GLY A 116 -34.74 22.33 25.70
C GLY A 116 -35.81 23.00 24.87
N MET A 117 -35.49 23.53 23.70
CA MET A 117 -36.41 24.28 22.82
C MET A 117 -36.94 23.42 21.68
N VAL A 118 -36.28 22.31 21.37
CA VAL A 118 -36.64 21.37 20.30
C VAL A 118 -37.61 20.35 20.87
N SER A 119 -38.85 20.38 20.46
CA SER A 119 -39.93 19.49 20.93
C SER A 119 -40.46 18.63 19.78
N GLY A 120 -40.09 17.33 19.76
CA GLY A 120 -40.74 16.27 18.97
C GLY A 120 -40.84 16.43 17.45
N GLY A 121 -40.96 15.36 16.73
CA GLY A 121 -41.15 15.33 15.27
C GLY A 121 -39.91 15.73 14.46
N GLU A 122 -40.12 16.34 13.30
CA GLU A 122 -39.09 16.72 12.32
C GLU A 122 -37.96 17.58 12.92
N GLY A 123 -38.31 18.56 13.77
CA GLY A 123 -37.31 19.41 14.43
C GLY A 123 -36.37 18.63 15.36
N ALA A 124 -36.82 17.54 16.00
CA ALA A 124 -35.97 16.70 16.82
C ALA A 124 -35.01 15.85 15.96
N PHE A 125 -35.51 15.31 14.86
CA PHE A 125 -34.70 14.56 13.89
C PHE A 125 -33.60 15.45 13.29
N GLN A 126 -33.93 16.59 12.79
CA GLN A 126 -32.97 17.57 12.25
C GLN A 126 -31.93 18.02 13.29
N TYR A 127 -32.37 18.25 14.52
CA TYR A 127 -31.51 18.61 15.65
C TYR A 127 -30.48 17.50 15.97
N GLU A 128 -30.92 16.24 16.05
CA GLU A 128 -30.04 15.11 16.32
C GLU A 128 -29.03 14.91 15.18
N ASN A 129 -29.45 15.02 13.92
CA ASN A 129 -28.58 14.98 12.75
C ASN A 129 -27.53 16.10 12.79
N ALA A 130 -27.92 17.32 13.09
CA ALA A 130 -26.99 18.45 13.16
C ALA A 130 -25.96 18.28 14.30
N LEU A 131 -26.40 17.83 15.46
CA LEU A 131 -25.53 17.59 16.61
C LEU A 131 -24.52 16.48 16.33
N GLU A 132 -24.96 15.38 15.74
CA GLU A 132 -24.10 14.27 15.37
C GLU A 132 -23.12 14.65 14.25
N ALA A 133 -23.57 15.44 13.27
CA ALA A 133 -22.69 15.99 12.23
C ALA A 133 -21.57 16.85 12.81
N CYS A 134 -21.89 17.75 13.76
CA CYS A 134 -20.86 18.53 14.45
C CYS A 134 -19.85 17.64 15.17
N ARG A 135 -20.29 16.62 15.90
CA ARG A 135 -19.44 15.71 16.65
C ARG A 135 -18.45 14.97 15.75
N ILE A 136 -18.94 14.44 14.62
CA ILE A 136 -18.12 13.71 13.65
C ILE A 136 -17.14 14.66 12.96
N ALA A 137 -17.62 15.83 12.51
CA ALA A 137 -16.77 16.84 11.87
C ALA A 137 -15.63 17.30 12.78
N GLU A 138 -15.91 17.59 14.06
CA GLU A 138 -14.88 17.94 15.05
C GLU A 138 -13.82 16.86 15.20
N SER A 139 -14.23 15.60 15.28
CA SER A 139 -13.30 14.45 15.44
C SER A 139 -12.36 14.34 14.24
N LEU A 140 -12.86 14.46 13.02
CA LEU A 140 -12.05 14.38 11.81
C LEU A 140 -11.12 15.58 11.62
N LEU A 141 -11.62 16.79 11.86
CA LEU A 141 -10.81 18.01 11.75
C LEU A 141 -9.68 18.02 12.80
N ALA A 142 -10.01 17.65 14.04
CA ALA A 142 -9.00 17.53 15.10
C ALA A 142 -7.93 16.47 14.78
N PHE A 143 -8.36 15.35 14.23
CA PHE A 143 -7.43 14.30 13.78
C PHE A 143 -6.48 14.80 12.69
N TYR A 144 -7.03 15.45 11.64
CA TYR A 144 -6.19 15.95 10.55
C TYR A 144 -5.21 17.04 11.02
N ILE A 145 -5.67 17.96 11.87
CA ILE A 145 -4.80 18.99 12.45
C ILE A 145 -3.69 18.35 13.26
N GLY A 146 -4.01 17.35 14.10
CA GLY A 146 -3.03 16.59 14.86
C GLY A 146 -2.04 15.85 13.96
N TYR A 147 -2.51 15.24 12.87
CA TYR A 147 -1.67 14.62 11.85
C TYR A 147 -0.68 15.62 11.24
N TYR A 148 -1.18 16.78 10.79
CA TYR A 148 -0.34 17.83 10.21
C TYR A 148 0.71 18.34 11.21
N ASP A 149 0.29 18.70 12.42
CA ASP A 149 1.20 19.23 13.45
C ASP A 149 2.24 18.19 13.91
N SER A 150 1.91 16.90 13.84
CA SER A 150 2.80 15.80 14.21
C SER A 150 3.85 15.48 13.15
N SER A 151 3.76 16.04 11.94
CA SER A 151 4.74 15.85 10.86
C SER A 151 5.98 16.76 10.95
N ASP A 152 6.01 17.71 11.87
CA ASP A 152 7.11 18.68 12.06
C ASP A 152 8.53 18.08 12.05
N PRO A 153 8.82 16.93 12.71
CA PRO A 153 10.16 16.34 12.70
C PRO A 153 10.65 16.01 11.28
N LEU A 154 9.76 15.51 10.41
CA LEU A 154 10.08 15.20 9.02
C LEU A 154 10.32 16.49 8.21
N GLY A 155 9.52 17.52 8.40
CA GLY A 155 9.70 18.84 7.80
C GLY A 155 11.05 19.48 8.18
N ALA A 156 11.44 19.36 9.45
CA ALA A 156 12.73 19.82 9.93
C ALA A 156 13.91 19.05 9.30
N TYR A 157 13.79 17.74 9.13
CA TYR A 157 14.76 16.93 8.39
C TYR A 157 14.89 17.39 6.94
N GLN A 158 13.75 17.50 6.23
CA GLN A 158 13.73 17.87 4.82
C GLN A 158 14.37 19.26 4.58
N GLN A 159 14.11 20.22 5.46
CA GLN A 159 14.72 21.55 5.39
C GLN A 159 16.25 21.48 5.52
N LYS A 160 16.78 20.70 6.45
CA LYS A 160 18.24 20.52 6.64
C LYS A 160 18.86 19.80 5.45
N ALA A 161 18.18 18.75 4.93
CA ALA A 161 18.64 18.02 3.75
C ALA A 161 18.74 18.92 2.51
N ALA A 162 17.72 19.75 2.26
CA ALA A 162 17.70 20.71 1.17
C ALA A 162 18.81 21.77 1.26
N GLN A 163 19.26 22.09 2.48
CA GLN A 163 20.38 23.02 2.74
C GLN A 163 21.76 22.35 2.70
N GLY A 164 21.83 21.04 2.41
CA GLY A 164 23.08 20.28 2.41
C GLY A 164 23.79 20.23 3.77
N MET A 165 23.03 20.21 4.86
CA MET A 165 23.58 20.30 6.23
C MET A 165 24.07 18.97 6.79
N TYR A 166 23.93 17.86 6.08
CA TYR A 166 24.44 16.56 6.50
C TYR A 166 25.84 16.32 5.90
N ALA A 167 26.75 15.81 6.73
CA ALA A 167 28.16 15.63 6.36
C ALA A 167 28.37 14.40 5.45
N SER A 168 27.48 13.43 5.53
CA SER A 168 27.50 12.21 4.73
C SER A 168 26.08 11.74 4.45
N GLU A 169 25.94 10.78 3.56
CA GLU A 169 24.68 10.15 3.27
C GLU A 169 24.20 9.29 4.45
N ALA A 170 25.11 8.60 5.14
CA ALA A 170 24.82 7.90 6.38
C ALA A 170 24.23 8.83 7.45
N ASP A 171 24.79 10.05 7.61
CA ASP A 171 24.24 11.04 8.55
C ASP A 171 22.83 11.48 8.16
N SER A 172 22.57 11.64 6.86
CA SER A 172 21.24 11.98 6.34
C SER A 172 20.22 10.86 6.58
N LEU A 173 20.58 9.61 6.27
CA LEU A 173 19.72 8.44 6.49
C LEU A 173 19.40 8.22 7.97
N ASN A 174 20.41 8.35 8.83
CA ASN A 174 20.20 8.25 10.29
C ASN A 174 19.30 9.37 10.81
N ALA A 175 19.47 10.58 10.33
CA ALA A 175 18.61 11.71 10.71
C ALA A 175 17.16 11.50 10.25
N MET A 176 16.96 10.93 9.06
CA MET A 176 15.65 10.58 8.54
C MET A 176 15.00 9.44 9.34
N TYR A 177 15.78 8.41 9.68
CA TYR A 177 15.33 7.31 10.54
C TYR A 177 14.81 7.82 11.89
N ILE A 178 15.56 8.72 12.53
CA ILE A 178 15.17 9.34 13.81
C ILE A 178 13.88 10.17 13.61
N ALA A 179 13.85 11.04 12.60
CA ALA A 179 12.68 11.89 12.33
C ALA A 179 11.41 11.06 12.08
N MET A 180 11.53 9.94 11.35
CA MET A 180 10.41 9.03 11.12
C MET A 180 9.96 8.31 12.40
N GLY A 181 10.88 8.01 13.33
CA GLY A 181 10.56 7.49 14.65
C GLY A 181 9.72 8.48 15.46
N ASP A 182 10.16 9.73 15.53
CA ASP A 182 9.44 10.80 16.24
C ASP A 182 8.04 11.03 15.63
N VAL A 183 7.93 11.08 14.29
CA VAL A 183 6.64 11.19 13.59
C VAL A 183 5.72 10.03 13.93
N LYS A 184 6.24 8.79 13.90
CA LYS A 184 5.46 7.60 14.24
C LYS A 184 4.91 7.64 15.66
N GLU A 185 5.75 7.99 16.65
CA GLU A 185 5.31 8.11 18.04
C GLU A 185 4.21 9.16 18.17
N ASN A 186 4.37 10.32 17.52
CA ASN A 186 3.35 11.37 17.52
C ASN A 186 2.04 10.88 16.88
N TYR A 187 2.12 10.17 15.75
CA TYR A 187 0.95 9.64 15.05
C TYR A 187 0.21 8.56 15.85
N GLN A 188 0.95 7.69 16.55
CA GLN A 188 0.36 6.67 17.42
C GLN A 188 -0.39 7.27 18.62
N ALA A 189 -0.03 8.48 19.03
CA ALA A 189 -0.72 9.21 20.09
C ALA A 189 -2.02 9.90 19.65
N LEU A 190 -2.29 10.00 18.34
CA LEU A 190 -3.50 10.62 17.84
C LEU A 190 -4.74 9.76 18.10
N ALA A 191 -5.82 10.43 18.52
CA ALA A 191 -7.13 9.79 18.64
C ALA A 191 -7.66 9.43 17.25
N CYS A 192 -7.64 8.16 16.88
CA CYS A 192 -8.10 7.69 15.58
C CYS A 192 -9.63 7.77 15.50
N PRO A 193 -10.22 8.54 14.56
CA PRO A 193 -11.65 8.55 14.35
C PRO A 193 -12.16 7.19 13.86
N PRO A 194 -13.42 6.81 14.16
CA PRO A 194 -14.00 5.55 13.69
C PRO A 194 -13.90 5.34 12.18
N ALA A 195 -14.07 6.39 11.39
CA ALA A 195 -13.92 6.35 9.92
C ALA A 195 -12.51 5.93 9.45
N MET A 196 -11.47 6.12 10.30
CA MET A 196 -10.07 5.85 9.99
C MET A 196 -9.56 4.53 10.59
N THR A 197 -10.39 3.77 11.29
CA THR A 197 -9.93 2.58 12.05
C THR A 197 -9.31 1.49 11.20
N GLN A 198 -9.57 1.44 9.91
CA GLN A 198 -8.94 0.47 9.00
C GLN A 198 -7.73 1.07 8.25
N THR A 199 -7.81 2.31 7.82
CA THR A 199 -6.76 2.94 7.02
C THR A 199 -5.58 3.41 7.86
N TRP A 200 -5.83 3.97 9.04
CA TRP A 200 -4.81 4.51 9.92
C TRP A 200 -3.79 3.47 10.42
N PRO A 201 -4.18 2.28 10.89
CA PRO A 201 -3.22 1.24 11.24
C PRO A 201 -2.38 0.75 10.07
N LEU A 202 -2.93 0.78 8.84
CA LEU A 202 -2.16 0.44 7.64
C LEU A 202 -1.08 1.49 7.36
N TYR A 203 -1.43 2.77 7.48
CA TYR A 203 -0.49 3.86 7.34
C TYR A 203 0.66 3.77 8.35
N ILE A 204 0.35 3.53 9.64
CA ILE A 204 1.37 3.34 10.68
C ILE A 204 2.30 2.15 10.36
N ARG A 205 1.76 1.03 9.89
CA ARG A 205 2.59 -0.11 9.46
C ARG A 205 3.52 0.23 8.30
N GLN A 206 3.10 1.11 7.37
CA GLN A 206 3.98 1.55 6.30
C GLN A 206 5.14 2.40 6.81
N ILE A 207 4.91 3.21 7.84
CA ILE A 207 5.98 3.95 8.52
C ILE A 207 6.96 2.97 9.16
N ASP A 208 6.48 1.89 9.81
CA ASP A 208 7.33 0.85 10.39
C ASP A 208 8.22 0.19 9.33
N ALA A 209 7.62 -0.29 8.25
CA ALA A 209 8.35 -0.93 7.16
C ALA A 209 9.39 0.02 6.52
N PHE A 210 9.01 1.28 6.34
CA PHE A 210 9.93 2.29 5.84
C PHE A 210 11.09 2.58 6.81
N GLN A 211 10.80 2.65 8.11
CA GLN A 211 11.81 2.88 9.14
C GLN A 211 12.81 1.72 9.24
N GLU A 212 12.34 0.48 9.16
CA GLU A 212 13.22 -0.71 9.11
C GLU A 212 14.16 -0.66 7.90
N LYS A 213 13.62 -0.27 6.75
CA LYS A 213 14.43 -0.10 5.54
C LYS A 213 15.46 1.02 5.69
N LEU A 214 15.08 2.19 6.22
CA LEU A 214 16.01 3.29 6.49
C LEU A 214 17.17 2.84 7.37
N TYR A 215 16.88 2.03 8.39
CA TYR A 215 17.91 1.51 9.27
C TYR A 215 18.86 0.53 8.55
N ALA A 216 18.33 -0.33 7.68
CA ALA A 216 19.15 -1.24 6.88
C ALA A 216 20.06 -0.44 5.92
N ASP A 217 19.51 0.56 5.24
CA ASP A 217 20.28 1.40 4.32
C ASP A 217 21.33 2.26 5.06
N TYR A 218 21.01 2.78 6.25
CA TYR A 218 21.99 3.46 7.10
C TYR A 218 23.17 2.54 7.46
N LYS A 219 22.90 1.29 7.82
CA LYS A 219 23.98 0.33 8.11
C LYS A 219 24.82 0.02 6.87
N ALA A 220 24.18 -0.14 5.72
CA ALA A 220 24.89 -0.31 4.46
C ALA A 220 25.75 0.90 4.11
N ALA A 221 25.24 2.13 4.37
CA ALA A 221 25.98 3.39 4.19
C ALA A 221 27.27 3.48 4.98
N LEU A 222 27.28 2.94 6.17
CA LEU A 222 28.48 2.91 7.01
C LEU A 222 29.57 1.97 6.45
N LEU A 223 29.21 1.04 5.57
CA LEU A 223 30.09 -0.02 5.10
C LEU A 223 30.63 0.23 3.68
N ASP A 224 29.88 0.91 2.81
CA ASP A 224 30.29 1.11 1.41
C ASP A 224 29.65 2.34 0.76
N ASP A 225 30.43 3.41 0.60
CA ASP A 225 30.01 4.68 -0.05
C ASP A 225 29.54 4.49 -1.51
N ALA A 226 30.03 3.47 -2.22
CA ALA A 226 29.70 3.27 -3.63
C ALA A 226 28.35 2.58 -3.87
N LEU A 227 27.90 1.72 -2.95
CA LEU A 227 26.56 1.11 -2.97
C LEU A 227 25.48 2.11 -2.58
N MET A 228 25.87 3.16 -1.90
CA MET A 228 24.98 4.10 -1.26
C MET A 228 24.38 5.15 -2.16
N ASP A 229 25.16 5.69 -3.09
CA ASP A 229 24.69 6.75 -4.02
C ASP A 229 23.41 6.35 -4.76
N PHE A 230 23.22 5.05 -4.93
CA PHE A 230 22.09 4.54 -5.68
C PHE A 230 20.88 4.21 -4.78
N SER A 231 21.07 3.51 -3.66
CA SER A 231 19.97 3.11 -2.80
C SER A 231 19.33 4.29 -2.07
N ALA A 232 20.10 5.28 -1.67
CA ALA A 232 19.58 6.49 -1.04
C ALA A 232 18.73 7.34 -1.99
N THR A 233 19.14 7.50 -3.24
CA THR A 233 18.33 8.20 -4.24
C THR A 233 17.02 7.47 -4.48
N GLN A 234 17.00 6.14 -4.58
CA GLN A 234 15.78 5.36 -4.69
C GLN A 234 14.89 5.46 -3.45
N LEU A 235 15.47 5.47 -2.26
CA LEU A 235 14.73 5.62 -1.01
C LEU A 235 14.05 6.97 -0.90
N LEU A 236 14.79 8.04 -1.17
CA LEU A 236 14.25 9.40 -1.16
C LEU A 236 13.11 9.59 -2.16
N MET A 237 13.16 8.89 -3.29
CA MET A 237 12.09 8.92 -4.30
C MET A 237 10.92 8.00 -3.97
N ARG A 238 11.12 6.93 -3.19
CA ARG A 238 10.06 5.97 -2.80
C ARG A 238 9.30 6.37 -1.55
N GLN A 239 9.94 7.09 -0.63
CA GLN A 239 9.31 7.51 0.61
C GLN A 239 7.98 8.23 0.38
N PRO A 240 7.89 9.27 -0.46
CA PRO A 240 6.64 9.95 -0.73
C PRO A 240 5.57 8.99 -1.26
N TYR A 241 5.98 8.04 -2.10
CA TYR A 241 5.07 7.11 -2.75
C TYR A 241 4.46 6.07 -1.79
N LEU A 242 5.26 5.45 -0.94
CA LEU A 242 4.77 4.46 0.02
C LEU A 242 3.74 5.04 1.00
N MET A 243 3.96 6.29 1.41
CA MET A 243 3.04 7.00 2.30
C MET A 243 1.85 7.60 1.54
N LEU A 244 2.08 8.11 0.34
CA LEU A 244 1.12 8.84 -0.49
C LEU A 244 -0.20 8.08 -0.66
N ARG A 245 -0.14 6.78 -0.93
CA ARG A 245 -1.31 5.96 -1.16
C ARG A 245 -2.29 5.97 0.02
N TYR A 246 -1.78 5.77 1.22
CA TYR A 246 -2.62 5.77 2.42
C TYR A 246 -3.05 7.17 2.83
N GLU A 247 -2.26 8.18 2.49
CA GLU A 247 -2.64 9.59 2.65
C GLU A 247 -3.78 9.96 1.71
N ILE A 248 -3.70 9.59 0.44
CA ILE A 248 -4.80 9.80 -0.53
C ILE A 248 -6.05 9.07 -0.07
N LEU A 249 -5.93 7.84 0.42
CA LEU A 249 -7.04 7.09 0.97
C LEU A 249 -7.64 7.78 2.20
N MET A 250 -6.81 8.32 3.08
CA MET A 250 -7.26 9.12 4.22
C MET A 250 -8.05 10.35 3.75
N TYR A 251 -7.57 11.09 2.76
CA TYR A 251 -8.28 12.25 2.20
C TYR A 251 -9.59 11.84 1.54
N ALA A 252 -9.63 10.73 0.82
CA ALA A 252 -10.87 10.22 0.23
C ALA A 252 -11.91 9.87 1.29
N VAL A 253 -11.52 9.28 2.41
CA VAL A 253 -12.43 9.00 3.54
C VAL A 253 -12.90 10.30 4.20
N ILE A 254 -12.04 11.30 4.37
CA ILE A 254 -12.42 12.61 4.90
C ILE A 254 -13.43 13.30 3.97
N GLU A 255 -13.12 13.39 2.67
CA GLU A 255 -14.01 13.97 1.66
C GLU A 255 -15.39 13.33 1.71
N GLN A 256 -15.45 12.01 1.61
CA GLN A 256 -16.70 11.27 1.60
C GLN A 256 -17.50 11.46 2.90
N GLN A 257 -16.83 11.49 4.06
CA GLN A 257 -17.52 11.73 5.32
C GLN A 257 -18.16 13.11 5.36
N PHE A 258 -17.49 14.15 4.90
CA PHE A 258 -18.05 15.49 4.87
C PHE A 258 -19.21 15.61 3.86
N VAL A 259 -19.16 14.93 2.72
CA VAL A 259 -20.30 14.81 1.80
C VAL A 259 -21.48 14.12 2.49
N ASN A 260 -21.25 13.03 3.22
CA ASN A 260 -22.31 12.32 3.93
C ASN A 260 -22.93 13.18 5.06
N LEU A 261 -22.10 13.95 5.78
CA LEU A 261 -22.60 14.88 6.80
C LEU A 261 -23.47 15.97 6.17
N ALA A 262 -23.06 16.51 5.03
CA ALA A 262 -23.89 17.49 4.29
C ALA A 262 -25.23 16.86 3.86
N ASN A 263 -25.21 15.64 3.31
CA ASN A 263 -26.44 14.91 2.93
C ASN A 263 -27.35 14.68 4.15
N MET A 264 -26.78 14.28 5.29
CA MET A 264 -27.52 14.06 6.53
C MET A 264 -28.24 15.34 7.02
N LEU A 265 -27.66 16.53 6.80
CA LEU A 265 -28.24 17.81 7.18
C LEU A 265 -29.39 18.24 6.28
N THR A 266 -29.55 17.68 5.09
CA THR A 266 -30.62 17.98 4.13
C THR A 266 -31.77 16.98 4.15
N LEU A 267 -31.72 15.98 5.01
CA LEU A 267 -32.80 15.00 5.15
C LEU A 267 -34.03 15.62 5.79
N GLU A 268 -35.18 15.31 5.19
CA GLU A 268 -36.52 15.59 5.75
C GLU A 268 -37.06 14.30 6.36
N ASP A 269 -37.63 14.35 7.56
CA ASP A 269 -38.24 13.19 8.23
C ASP A 269 -39.63 12.87 7.65
N ASP A 270 -39.70 12.76 6.30
CA ASP A 270 -40.97 12.60 5.58
C ASP A 270 -41.43 11.14 5.46
N THR A 271 -40.51 10.19 5.62
CA THR A 271 -40.77 8.78 5.32
C THR A 271 -40.62 7.85 6.53
N GLY A 272 -39.95 8.30 7.59
CA GLY A 272 -39.53 7.42 8.71
C GLY A 272 -38.60 6.28 8.26
N GLU A 273 -38.09 6.32 7.04
CA GLU A 273 -37.16 5.36 6.47
C GLU A 273 -35.71 5.84 6.68
N GLN A 274 -34.88 4.95 7.20
CA GLN A 274 -33.48 5.21 7.41
C GLN A 274 -32.75 5.36 6.07
N GLN A 275 -32.00 6.46 5.89
CA GLN A 275 -31.15 6.66 4.72
C GLN A 275 -29.81 5.94 4.90
N ILE A 276 -29.41 5.19 3.90
CA ILE A 276 -28.15 4.43 3.89
C ILE A 276 -27.35 4.83 2.66
N TRP A 277 -26.12 5.27 2.89
CA TRP A 277 -25.19 5.61 1.80
C TRP A 277 -24.16 4.50 1.64
N VAL A 278 -24.01 4.09 0.40
CA VAL A 278 -23.05 3.04 -0.01
C VAL A 278 -22.23 3.59 -1.15
N ASP A 279 -20.93 3.72 -0.94
CA ASP A 279 -19.96 4.02 -1.99
C ASP A 279 -18.89 2.94 -2.06
N TYR A 280 -18.39 2.62 -3.26
CA TYR A 280 -17.47 1.51 -3.45
C TYR A 280 -16.56 1.70 -4.66
N SER A 281 -15.41 1.06 -4.61
CA SER A 281 -14.55 0.82 -5.76
C SER A 281 -14.17 -0.65 -5.85
N MET A 282 -13.94 -1.12 -7.07
CA MET A 282 -13.54 -2.50 -7.37
C MET A 282 -12.30 -2.51 -8.22
N ALA A 283 -11.39 -3.45 -7.96
CA ALA A 283 -10.21 -3.68 -8.78
C ALA A 283 -10.61 -3.88 -10.26
N GLU A 284 -9.73 -3.50 -11.18
CA GLU A 284 -9.90 -3.71 -12.63
C GLU A 284 -9.18 -4.96 -13.10
N GLU A 285 -8.13 -5.32 -12.39
CA GLU A 285 -7.28 -6.46 -12.73
C GLU A 285 -6.74 -7.13 -11.46
N ILE A 286 -6.46 -8.43 -11.55
CA ILE A 286 -5.87 -9.25 -10.49
C ILE A 286 -4.68 -10.01 -11.06
N TYR A 287 -3.52 -9.80 -10.44
CA TYR A 287 -2.32 -10.61 -10.64
C TYR A 287 -2.22 -11.65 -9.52
N PRO A 288 -2.38 -12.96 -9.81
CA PRO A 288 -2.47 -13.97 -8.75
C PRO A 288 -1.27 -14.02 -7.79
N ASN A 289 -0.05 -13.80 -8.30
CA ASN A 289 1.14 -13.77 -7.47
C ASN A 289 1.23 -12.52 -6.57
N LEU A 290 0.63 -11.40 -6.98
CA LEU A 290 0.58 -10.16 -6.21
C LEU A 290 -0.64 -10.10 -5.27
N TYR A 291 -1.62 -10.99 -5.45
CA TYR A 291 -2.84 -10.98 -4.65
C TYR A 291 -2.61 -11.15 -3.14
N PRO A 292 -1.68 -11.99 -2.64
CA PRO A 292 -1.40 -12.09 -1.20
C PRO A 292 -1.02 -10.75 -0.57
N SER A 293 -0.28 -9.92 -1.29
CA SER A 293 0.20 -8.62 -0.85
C SER A 293 -0.73 -7.45 -1.23
N MET A 294 -1.78 -7.70 -2.00
CA MET A 294 -2.83 -6.74 -2.31
C MET A 294 -3.61 -6.36 -1.04
N ASP A 295 -3.92 -5.08 -0.82
CA ASP A 295 -4.67 -4.66 0.37
C ASP A 295 -6.15 -5.01 0.28
N SER A 296 -6.75 -4.77 -0.88
CA SER A 296 -8.18 -5.03 -1.12
C SER A 296 -8.46 -5.28 -2.59
N ALA A 297 -9.50 -6.02 -2.89
CA ALA A 297 -10.12 -6.13 -4.22
C ALA A 297 -11.36 -5.24 -4.34
N VAL A 298 -11.98 -4.91 -3.20
CA VAL A 298 -13.11 -3.98 -3.10
C VAL A 298 -12.88 -3.08 -1.90
N ASN A 299 -12.99 -1.78 -2.13
CA ASN A 299 -13.11 -0.78 -1.08
C ASN A 299 -14.58 -0.37 -0.96
N LEU A 300 -15.08 -0.26 0.25
CA LEU A 300 -16.48 0.01 0.51
C LEU A 300 -16.60 1.00 1.66
N ALA A 301 -17.30 2.10 1.43
CA ALA A 301 -17.66 3.09 2.43
C ALA A 301 -19.17 3.05 2.70
N LEU A 302 -19.52 2.85 3.95
CA LEU A 302 -20.90 2.69 4.41
C LEU A 302 -21.19 3.72 5.49
N SER A 303 -22.31 4.41 5.39
CA SER A 303 -22.83 5.26 6.47
C SER A 303 -24.36 5.35 6.40
N THR A 304 -24.96 5.92 7.43
CA THR A 304 -26.40 6.16 7.49
C THR A 304 -26.64 7.52 8.14
N ASP A 305 -27.89 7.96 8.22
CA ASP A 305 -28.29 9.10 9.04
C ASP A 305 -27.96 8.88 10.54
N ALA A 306 -28.51 9.65 11.44
CA ALA A 306 -28.27 9.51 12.89
C ALA A 306 -28.69 8.16 13.49
N GLY A 307 -29.33 7.29 12.69
CA GLY A 307 -29.72 5.95 13.07
C GLY A 307 -28.55 4.95 13.07
N LYS A 308 -28.90 3.68 13.25
CA LYS A 308 -27.98 2.53 13.14
C LYS A 308 -28.65 1.39 12.42
N THR A 309 -27.91 0.71 11.56
CA THR A 309 -28.40 -0.46 10.82
C THR A 309 -27.35 -1.55 10.72
N ARG A 310 -27.78 -2.75 10.36
CA ARG A 310 -26.90 -3.89 10.08
C ARG A 310 -26.95 -4.21 8.60
N LEU A 311 -25.78 -4.25 7.99
CA LEU A 311 -25.63 -4.57 6.57
C LEU A 311 -24.88 -5.89 6.43
N LEU A 312 -25.35 -6.74 5.52
CA LEU A 312 -24.64 -7.91 5.05
C LEU A 312 -23.86 -7.54 3.79
N VAL A 313 -22.55 -7.67 3.84
CA VAL A 313 -21.65 -7.43 2.70
C VAL A 313 -21.13 -8.76 2.18
N GLU A 314 -21.25 -8.97 0.89
CA GLU A 314 -20.79 -10.18 0.19
C GLU A 314 -19.94 -9.76 -1.01
N VAL A 315 -18.76 -10.37 -1.15
CA VAL A 315 -17.83 -10.15 -2.28
C VAL A 315 -17.31 -11.50 -2.78
N GLU A 316 -17.24 -11.67 -4.10
CA GLU A 316 -16.69 -12.86 -4.74
C GLU A 316 -15.99 -12.50 -6.06
N ILE A 317 -14.88 -13.14 -6.34
CA ILE A 317 -14.22 -13.10 -7.64
C ILE A 317 -14.41 -14.48 -8.28
N GLU A 318 -15.20 -14.54 -9.34
CA GLU A 318 -15.64 -15.81 -9.97
C GLU A 318 -14.45 -16.67 -10.41
N GLY A 319 -14.42 -17.92 -9.94
CA GLY A 319 -13.37 -18.89 -10.26
C GLY A 319 -11.96 -18.51 -9.77
N PHE A 320 -11.88 -17.54 -8.83
CA PHE A 320 -10.62 -17.13 -8.22
C PHE A 320 -10.67 -17.11 -6.69
N SER A 321 -11.73 -16.57 -6.10
CA SER A 321 -11.84 -16.46 -4.65
C SER A 321 -12.95 -17.30 -4.08
N GLN A 322 -12.86 -17.57 -2.77
CA GLN A 322 -14.01 -17.97 -1.98
C GLN A 322 -14.92 -16.75 -1.78
N LYS A 323 -16.19 -17.00 -1.51
CA LYS A 323 -17.13 -15.94 -1.18
C LYS A 323 -16.77 -15.33 0.18
N TYR A 324 -16.49 -14.03 0.19
CA TYR A 324 -16.40 -13.25 1.42
C TYR A 324 -17.80 -12.86 1.87
N GLN A 325 -18.07 -12.96 3.15
CA GLN A 325 -19.35 -12.58 3.74
C GLN A 325 -19.13 -12.01 5.14
N ARG A 326 -19.65 -10.81 5.39
CA ARG A 326 -19.54 -10.16 6.70
C ARG A 326 -20.75 -9.30 7.02
N THR A 327 -21.23 -9.40 8.27
CA THR A 327 -22.22 -8.45 8.81
C THR A 327 -21.49 -7.28 9.45
N VAL A 328 -21.93 -6.07 9.15
CA VAL A 328 -21.37 -4.80 9.63
C VAL A 328 -22.47 -3.98 10.29
N ASN A 329 -22.14 -3.35 11.43
CA ASN A 329 -22.97 -2.32 12.03
C ASN A 329 -22.58 -0.97 11.45
N VAL A 330 -23.53 -0.23 10.94
CA VAL A 330 -23.31 1.05 10.26
C VAL A 330 -24.04 2.15 11.03
N GLY A 331 -23.41 3.28 11.17
CA GLY A 331 -23.90 4.50 11.79
C GLY A 331 -23.58 5.73 10.94
N PRO A 332 -23.69 6.95 11.50
CA PRO A 332 -23.42 8.20 10.78
C PRO A 332 -21.94 8.37 10.38
N GLU A 333 -21.03 7.78 11.16
CA GLU A 333 -19.61 7.76 10.79
C GLU A 333 -19.36 6.68 9.73
N ILE A 334 -18.54 7.00 8.73
CA ILE A 334 -18.20 6.04 7.69
C ILE A 334 -17.61 4.78 8.30
N THR A 335 -18.20 3.64 7.98
CA THR A 335 -17.59 2.33 8.13
C THR A 335 -16.89 1.99 6.83
N TYR A 336 -15.56 2.18 6.82
CA TYR A 336 -14.72 1.88 5.67
C TYR A 336 -14.23 0.44 5.73
N LEU A 337 -14.38 -0.30 4.64
CA LEU A 337 -13.98 -1.70 4.54
C LEU A 337 -13.05 -1.90 3.35
N MET A 338 -11.87 -2.46 3.62
CA MET A 338 -10.95 -2.97 2.62
C MET A 338 -11.16 -4.49 2.53
N ILE A 339 -11.75 -4.96 1.43
CA ILE A 339 -12.19 -6.34 1.30
C ILE A 339 -11.33 -7.07 0.29
N LYS A 340 -10.65 -8.11 0.77
CA LYS A 340 -9.89 -9.06 -0.04
C LYS A 340 -10.45 -10.46 0.19
N PRO A 341 -11.32 -10.98 -0.71
CA PRO A 341 -11.83 -12.35 -0.59
C PRO A 341 -10.70 -13.37 -0.58
N PRO A 342 -10.73 -14.41 0.26
CA PRO A 342 -9.71 -15.44 0.28
C PRO A 342 -9.58 -16.13 -1.08
N ALA A 343 -8.37 -16.21 -1.63
CA ALA A 343 -8.13 -16.94 -2.86
C ALA A 343 -8.44 -18.45 -2.69
N MET A 344 -8.92 -19.10 -3.74
CA MET A 344 -9.10 -20.56 -3.74
C MET A 344 -7.75 -21.28 -3.74
N SER A 345 -7.69 -22.46 -3.16
CA SER A 345 -6.52 -23.33 -3.26
C SER A 345 -6.36 -23.84 -4.72
N GLY A 346 -5.13 -23.95 -5.19
CA GLY A 346 -4.84 -24.51 -6.52
C GLY A 346 -4.75 -23.50 -7.67
N LEU A 347 -4.66 -22.20 -7.39
CA LEU A 347 -4.47 -21.14 -8.40
C LEU A 347 -3.13 -21.21 -9.14
N THR A 348 -2.21 -22.09 -8.72
CA THR A 348 -0.96 -22.40 -9.42
C THR A 348 -1.17 -22.95 -10.84
N SER A 349 -2.41 -23.21 -11.25
CA SER A 349 -2.77 -23.70 -12.58
C SER A 349 -3.24 -22.62 -13.56
N LEU A 350 -3.31 -21.34 -13.17
CA LEU A 350 -3.68 -20.23 -14.06
C LEU A 350 -2.55 -19.90 -15.05
N GLY A 351 -2.30 -20.80 -15.99
CA GLY A 351 -1.25 -20.63 -17.01
C GLY A 351 -1.56 -19.59 -18.09
N SER A 352 -2.81 -19.11 -18.18
CA SER A 352 -3.26 -18.06 -19.10
C SER A 352 -4.23 -17.12 -18.42
N GLY A 353 -4.12 -15.82 -18.73
CA GLY A 353 -5.07 -14.81 -18.28
C GLY A 353 -6.45 -14.99 -18.89
N ARG A 354 -7.47 -14.50 -18.20
CA ARG A 354 -8.88 -14.52 -18.67
C ARG A 354 -9.66 -13.35 -18.09
N GLU A 355 -10.76 -13.02 -18.72
CA GLU A 355 -11.77 -12.18 -18.09
C GLU A 355 -12.54 -12.98 -17.03
N THR A 356 -12.90 -12.33 -15.95
CA THR A 356 -13.74 -12.87 -14.88
C THR A 356 -14.60 -11.76 -14.29
N GLN A 357 -15.45 -12.11 -13.33
CA GLN A 357 -16.31 -11.13 -12.69
C GLN A 357 -15.99 -11.00 -11.19
N ILE A 358 -15.93 -9.75 -10.73
CA ILE A 358 -16.00 -9.43 -9.32
C ILE A 358 -17.41 -8.95 -8.99
N THR A 359 -18.02 -9.52 -7.95
CA THR A 359 -19.37 -9.20 -7.53
C THR A 359 -19.37 -8.59 -6.15
N LEU A 360 -20.17 -7.54 -5.95
CA LEU A 360 -20.46 -6.92 -4.66
C LEU A 360 -21.97 -6.95 -4.41
N ARG A 361 -22.37 -7.41 -3.24
CA ARG A 361 -23.77 -7.30 -2.77
C ARG A 361 -23.78 -6.70 -1.37
N VAL A 362 -24.64 -5.73 -1.17
CA VAL A 362 -24.89 -5.12 0.14
C VAL A 362 -26.38 -5.21 0.42
N THR A 363 -26.76 -5.88 1.50
CA THR A 363 -28.16 -6.10 1.88
C THR A 363 -28.41 -5.56 3.27
N GLN A 364 -29.45 -4.78 3.46
CA GLN A 364 -29.93 -4.36 4.77
C GLN A 364 -30.58 -5.56 5.47
N MET A 365 -30.07 -5.95 6.63
CA MET A 365 -30.48 -7.21 7.27
C MET A 365 -31.87 -7.13 7.90
N ASP A 366 -32.27 -5.97 8.35
CA ASP A 366 -33.53 -5.82 9.10
C ASP A 366 -34.76 -5.75 8.16
N THR A 367 -34.59 -5.25 6.95
CA THR A 367 -35.63 -5.16 5.91
C THR A 367 -35.51 -6.25 4.84
N GLY A 368 -34.30 -6.79 4.65
CA GLY A 368 -33.96 -7.68 3.53
C GLY A 368 -33.77 -6.93 2.21
N GLU A 369 -33.73 -5.60 2.23
CA GLU A 369 -33.55 -4.77 1.06
C GLU A 369 -32.13 -4.93 0.49
N LEU A 370 -32.05 -5.08 -0.84
CA LEU A 370 -30.79 -5.15 -1.58
C LEU A 370 -30.37 -3.72 -2.01
N LEU A 371 -29.40 -3.16 -1.30
CA LEU A 371 -28.91 -1.79 -1.54
C LEU A 371 -27.99 -1.70 -2.74
N VAL A 372 -27.09 -2.70 -2.90
CA VAL A 372 -26.13 -2.80 -4.00
C VAL A 372 -26.08 -4.22 -4.52
N ALA A 373 -26.10 -4.37 -5.83
CA ALA A 373 -25.88 -5.63 -6.53
C ALA A 373 -25.09 -5.36 -7.81
N GLU A 374 -23.78 -5.25 -7.66
CA GLU A 374 -22.89 -4.91 -8.75
C GLU A 374 -22.05 -6.10 -9.19
N SER A 375 -21.77 -6.13 -10.50
CA SER A 375 -20.87 -7.10 -11.12
C SER A 375 -20.01 -6.39 -12.15
N LYS A 376 -18.71 -6.41 -11.95
CA LYS A 376 -17.72 -5.79 -12.83
C LYS A 376 -16.87 -6.86 -13.49
N THR A 377 -16.73 -6.79 -14.83
CA THR A 377 -15.76 -7.61 -15.54
C THR A 377 -14.36 -7.08 -15.28
N ILE A 378 -13.46 -7.96 -14.86
CA ILE A 378 -12.07 -7.67 -14.54
C ILE A 378 -11.14 -8.61 -15.30
N THR A 379 -9.87 -8.20 -15.44
CA THR A 379 -8.83 -9.06 -15.99
C THR A 379 -8.19 -9.88 -14.87
N LEU A 380 -8.32 -11.20 -14.94
CA LEU A 380 -7.56 -12.14 -14.12
C LEU A 380 -6.35 -12.59 -14.91
N HIS A 381 -5.17 -12.12 -14.50
CA HIS A 381 -3.91 -12.43 -15.17
C HIS A 381 -3.45 -13.87 -14.89
N SER A 382 -2.52 -14.34 -15.72
CA SER A 382 -1.81 -15.59 -15.49
C SER A 382 -0.86 -15.46 -14.28
N ILE A 383 -0.50 -16.59 -13.64
CA ILE A 383 0.55 -16.61 -12.61
C ILE A 383 1.93 -16.21 -13.14
N TYR A 384 2.10 -16.18 -14.45
CA TYR A 384 3.33 -15.74 -15.10
C TYR A 384 3.29 -14.29 -15.58
N ASP A 385 2.13 -13.64 -15.56
CA ASP A 385 2.03 -12.25 -15.95
C ASP A 385 2.52 -11.37 -14.80
N PHE A 386 3.52 -10.56 -15.11
CA PHE A 386 4.23 -9.69 -14.18
C PHE A 386 4.12 -8.24 -14.61
N THR A 387 3.97 -7.36 -13.68
CA THR A 387 4.05 -5.92 -13.89
C THR A 387 4.90 -5.26 -12.79
N MET A 388 5.73 -4.33 -13.20
CA MET A 388 6.37 -3.36 -12.30
C MET A 388 5.60 -2.04 -12.26
N LEU A 389 4.76 -1.78 -13.28
CA LEU A 389 4.06 -0.51 -13.39
C LEU A 389 2.83 -0.52 -12.49
N ASN A 390 2.77 0.43 -11.57
CA ASN A 390 1.53 0.84 -10.96
C ASN A 390 0.89 1.89 -11.87
N SER A 391 -0.13 1.49 -12.63
CA SER A 391 -0.79 2.34 -13.62
C SER A 391 -1.52 3.52 -13.00
N GLU A 392 -1.98 3.39 -11.76
CA GLU A 392 -2.69 4.44 -11.04
C GLU A 392 -1.78 5.64 -10.72
N PHE A 393 -0.55 5.36 -10.30
CA PHE A 393 0.41 6.40 -9.91
C PHE A 393 1.51 6.65 -10.95
N GLY A 394 1.54 5.87 -12.03
CA GLY A 394 2.60 5.94 -13.03
C GLY A 394 3.99 5.59 -12.49
N VAL A 395 4.06 4.82 -11.40
CA VAL A 395 5.29 4.50 -10.67
C VAL A 395 5.72 3.07 -10.93
N ILE A 396 7.02 2.85 -10.94
CA ILE A 396 7.62 1.53 -11.10
C ILE A 396 7.97 0.94 -9.74
N GLU A 397 7.48 -0.28 -9.50
CA GLU A 397 7.65 -1.02 -8.26
C GLU A 397 8.43 -2.32 -8.48
N PRO A 398 9.77 -2.26 -8.45
CA PRO A 398 10.61 -3.43 -8.69
C PRO A 398 10.43 -4.53 -7.63
N TYR A 399 9.99 -4.19 -6.42
CA TYR A 399 9.72 -5.17 -5.35
C TYR A 399 8.58 -6.15 -5.65
N ASN A 400 7.76 -5.89 -6.66
CA ASN A 400 6.80 -6.88 -7.15
C ASN A 400 7.45 -8.20 -7.56
N LEU A 401 8.73 -8.17 -7.93
CA LEU A 401 9.50 -9.37 -8.23
C LEU A 401 9.59 -10.35 -7.06
N LEU A 402 9.56 -9.87 -5.81
CA LEU A 402 9.61 -10.74 -4.64
C LEU A 402 8.45 -11.75 -4.60
N ALA A 403 7.30 -11.38 -5.20
CA ALA A 403 6.16 -12.29 -5.31
C ALA A 403 6.39 -13.48 -6.27
N TRP A 404 7.47 -13.47 -7.05
CA TRP A 404 7.88 -14.58 -7.92
C TRP A 404 8.92 -15.50 -7.27
N LEU A 405 9.50 -15.13 -6.14
CA LEU A 405 10.40 -16.02 -5.40
C LEU A 405 9.64 -17.26 -4.90
N ARG A 406 10.28 -18.41 -4.98
CA ARG A 406 9.73 -19.72 -4.58
C ARG A 406 10.77 -20.57 -3.83
N PRO A 407 11.32 -20.08 -2.71
CA PRO A 407 12.38 -20.82 -1.99
C PRO A 407 11.90 -22.19 -1.48
N ASP A 408 10.60 -22.32 -1.21
CA ASP A 408 9.98 -23.54 -0.68
C ASP A 408 9.35 -24.45 -1.75
N ALA A 409 9.45 -24.08 -3.05
CA ALA A 409 8.94 -24.93 -4.13
C ALA A 409 9.68 -26.26 -4.17
N GLU A 410 8.96 -27.36 -4.44
CA GLU A 410 9.52 -28.72 -4.44
C GLU A 410 10.70 -28.84 -5.41
N GLU A 411 10.60 -28.22 -6.58
CA GLU A 411 11.64 -28.19 -7.61
C GLU A 411 12.90 -27.44 -7.13
N VAL A 412 12.73 -26.34 -6.39
CA VAL A 412 13.85 -25.56 -5.83
C VAL A 412 14.51 -26.33 -4.70
N LEU A 413 13.74 -26.98 -3.83
CA LEU A 413 14.27 -27.86 -2.80
C LEU A 413 14.95 -29.10 -3.38
N ALA A 414 14.48 -29.61 -4.53
CA ALA A 414 15.16 -30.67 -5.27
C ALA A 414 16.50 -30.16 -5.83
N LEU A 415 16.51 -28.97 -6.44
CA LEU A 415 17.73 -28.34 -6.94
C LEU A 415 18.77 -28.15 -5.82
N ARG A 416 18.34 -27.75 -4.61
CA ARG A 416 19.22 -27.66 -3.44
C ARG A 416 19.88 -29.01 -3.10
N ARG A 417 19.17 -30.12 -3.24
CA ARG A 417 19.76 -31.49 -3.06
C ARG A 417 20.80 -31.81 -4.14
N GLU A 418 20.51 -31.46 -5.37
CA GLU A 418 21.48 -31.61 -6.47
C GLU A 418 22.73 -30.74 -6.25
N ALA A 419 22.57 -29.54 -5.70
CA ALA A 419 23.71 -28.68 -5.35
C ALA A 419 24.61 -29.31 -4.27
N ILE A 420 24.04 -29.99 -3.28
CA ILE A 420 24.84 -30.76 -2.30
C ILE A 420 25.61 -31.89 -3.00
N TYR A 421 24.97 -32.64 -3.89
CA TYR A 421 25.63 -33.70 -4.65
C TYR A 421 26.74 -33.16 -5.56
N TRP A 422 26.48 -32.02 -6.21
CA TRP A 422 27.49 -31.32 -7.01
C TRP A 422 28.72 -30.94 -6.17
N LEU A 423 28.49 -30.43 -4.96
CA LEU A 423 29.52 -30.00 -4.04
C LEU A 423 30.37 -31.18 -3.54
N GLU A 424 29.76 -32.29 -3.13
CA GLU A 424 30.45 -33.52 -2.75
C GLU A 424 31.35 -34.06 -3.88
N THR A 425 30.84 -33.98 -5.11
CA THR A 425 31.53 -34.48 -6.29
C THR A 425 32.73 -33.62 -6.67
N ASN A 426 32.63 -32.31 -6.58
CA ASN A 426 33.62 -31.35 -7.09
C ASN A 426 34.58 -30.84 -6.00
N ALA A 427 34.12 -30.70 -4.75
CA ALA A 427 34.95 -30.21 -3.64
C ALA A 427 35.36 -31.32 -2.65
N GLY A 428 34.69 -32.50 -2.67
CA GLY A 428 35.02 -33.67 -1.86
C GLY A 428 34.02 -33.98 -0.75
N ALA A 429 34.14 -35.17 -0.17
CA ALA A 429 33.17 -35.70 0.81
C ALA A 429 33.03 -34.89 2.11
N GLY A 430 33.94 -33.96 2.39
CA GLY A 430 33.81 -33.01 3.52
C GLY A 430 32.78 -31.92 3.30
N TYR A 431 32.30 -31.74 2.06
CA TYR A 431 31.37 -30.67 1.63
C TYR A 431 29.97 -31.25 1.34
N SER A 432 29.37 -31.90 2.32
CA SER A 432 28.12 -32.67 2.17
C SER A 432 26.85 -31.91 2.60
N SER A 433 26.92 -30.58 2.70
CA SER A 433 25.79 -29.76 3.09
C SER A 433 25.91 -28.34 2.55
N LEU A 434 24.78 -27.62 2.53
CA LEU A 434 24.72 -26.17 2.32
C LEU A 434 24.37 -25.53 3.66
N PRO A 435 25.37 -25.13 4.47
CA PRO A 435 25.15 -24.62 5.83
C PRO A 435 24.57 -23.18 5.88
N GLY A 436 24.43 -22.52 4.74
CA GLY A 436 24.09 -21.09 4.71
C GLY A 436 25.21 -20.29 5.41
N TYR A 437 24.79 -19.42 6.33
CA TYR A 437 25.72 -18.67 7.20
C TYR A 437 25.91 -19.28 8.58
N GLN A 438 25.35 -20.47 8.85
CA GLN A 438 25.39 -21.07 10.18
C GLN A 438 26.78 -21.58 10.57
N LEU A 439 27.55 -22.02 9.59
CA LEU A 439 28.85 -22.66 9.82
C LEU A 439 29.72 -22.56 8.57
N ALA A 440 30.97 -22.15 8.74
CA ALA A 440 32.00 -22.29 7.71
C ALA A 440 32.43 -23.77 7.55
N TYR A 441 32.93 -24.14 6.38
CA TYR A 441 33.39 -25.51 6.14
C TYR A 441 34.61 -25.87 7.01
N PRO A 442 34.71 -27.14 7.48
CA PRO A 442 35.64 -27.52 8.54
C PRO A 442 37.12 -27.56 8.13
N ASP A 443 37.43 -27.49 6.86
CA ASP A 443 38.80 -27.61 6.30
C ASP A 443 39.66 -26.35 6.37
N GLY A 444 39.20 -25.33 7.12
CA GLY A 444 39.85 -24.02 7.22
C GLY A 444 39.42 -23.03 6.15
N THR A 445 38.36 -23.34 5.41
CA THR A 445 37.72 -22.40 4.49
C THR A 445 37.10 -21.22 5.30
N ASP A 446 37.41 -19.99 4.93
CA ASP A 446 36.83 -18.82 5.57
C ASP A 446 35.35 -18.66 5.21
N GLU A 447 34.65 -17.78 5.94
CA GLU A 447 33.23 -17.53 5.78
C GLU A 447 32.85 -17.06 4.36
N PRO A 448 33.52 -16.04 3.76
CA PRO A 448 33.24 -15.64 2.38
C PRO A 448 33.47 -16.75 1.35
N SER A 449 34.54 -17.53 1.50
CA SER A 449 34.82 -18.68 0.60
C SER A 449 33.78 -19.79 0.75
N THR A 450 33.28 -20.05 1.96
CA THR A 450 32.16 -20.96 2.23
C THR A 450 30.92 -20.53 1.47
N THR A 451 30.60 -19.24 1.47
CA THR A 451 29.45 -18.66 0.76
C THR A 451 29.60 -18.81 -0.75
N VAL A 452 30.78 -18.52 -1.31
CA VAL A 452 31.07 -18.68 -2.74
C VAL A 452 30.93 -20.13 -3.18
N LEU A 453 31.46 -21.10 -2.42
CA LEU A 453 31.35 -22.50 -2.75
C LEU A 453 29.90 -23.00 -2.79
N GLN A 454 29.07 -22.55 -1.88
CA GLN A 454 27.63 -22.85 -1.90
C GLN A 454 26.93 -22.26 -3.13
N ALA A 455 27.23 -21.01 -3.48
CA ALA A 455 26.70 -20.38 -4.69
C ALA A 455 27.14 -21.11 -5.96
N MET A 456 28.44 -21.49 -6.05
CA MET A 456 28.96 -22.30 -7.16
C MET A 456 28.27 -23.67 -7.27
N ALA A 457 27.96 -24.30 -6.15
CA ALA A 457 27.25 -25.58 -6.13
C ALA A 457 25.80 -25.42 -6.66
N ILE A 458 25.10 -24.38 -6.26
CA ILE A 458 23.75 -24.07 -6.77
C ILE A 458 23.81 -23.77 -8.27
N GLN A 459 24.74 -22.94 -8.72
CA GLN A 459 24.92 -22.62 -10.13
C GLN A 459 25.30 -23.86 -10.95
N GLY A 460 26.18 -24.71 -10.41
CA GLY A 460 26.56 -26.00 -11.01
C GLY A 460 25.34 -26.92 -11.17
N ALA A 461 24.52 -27.05 -10.13
CA ALA A 461 23.30 -27.84 -10.18
C ALA A 461 22.28 -27.29 -11.20
N ILE A 462 22.12 -25.97 -11.30
CA ILE A 462 21.29 -25.32 -12.33
C ILE A 462 21.79 -25.69 -13.75
N SER A 463 23.10 -25.68 -13.93
CA SER A 463 23.72 -26.07 -15.21
C SER A 463 23.53 -27.58 -15.50
N ASP A 464 23.72 -28.47 -14.50
CA ASP A 464 23.63 -29.91 -14.65
C ASP A 464 22.21 -30.39 -14.97
N ILE A 465 21.17 -29.75 -14.42
CA ILE A 465 19.78 -30.02 -14.81
C ILE A 465 19.43 -29.48 -16.19
N GLY A 466 20.35 -28.75 -16.84
CA GLY A 466 20.27 -28.30 -18.22
C GLY A 466 19.45 -27.02 -18.42
N VAL A 467 19.31 -26.17 -17.42
CA VAL A 467 18.71 -24.84 -17.61
C VAL A 467 19.59 -23.99 -18.52
N ARG A 468 19.00 -23.46 -19.59
CA ARG A 468 19.69 -22.66 -20.58
C ARG A 468 19.16 -21.24 -20.58
N TYR A 469 20.07 -20.29 -20.71
CA TYR A 469 19.71 -18.90 -20.92
C TYR A 469 19.02 -18.71 -22.28
N ASN A 470 17.88 -18.03 -22.27
CA ASN A 470 17.13 -17.69 -23.48
C ASN A 470 17.08 -16.18 -23.62
N MET A 471 17.34 -15.68 -24.83
CA MET A 471 17.19 -14.24 -25.12
C MET A 471 15.72 -13.97 -25.51
N GLY A 472 14.96 -13.43 -24.57
CA GLY A 472 13.58 -13.03 -24.79
C GLY A 472 13.43 -11.50 -24.84
N PRO A 473 12.30 -11.00 -25.36
CA PRO A 473 12.00 -9.58 -25.28
C PRO A 473 11.83 -9.18 -23.81
N TYR A 474 12.47 -8.09 -23.44
CA TYR A 474 12.44 -7.53 -22.10
C TYR A 474 11.75 -6.15 -22.17
N SER A 475 10.77 -5.92 -21.31
CA SER A 475 10.03 -4.65 -21.26
C SER A 475 9.96 -4.14 -19.83
N PHE A 476 10.67 -3.04 -19.56
CA PHE A 476 10.39 -2.24 -18.38
C PHE A 476 9.18 -1.35 -18.68
N GLY A 477 8.21 -1.29 -17.81
CA GLY A 477 7.08 -0.37 -17.88
C GLY A 477 5.83 -0.92 -18.58
N GLY A 478 5.75 -2.23 -18.76
CA GLY A 478 4.54 -2.92 -19.21
C GLY A 478 4.37 -4.27 -18.53
N SER A 479 3.22 -4.89 -18.73
CA SER A 479 3.04 -6.30 -18.34
C SER A 479 3.94 -7.18 -19.22
N GLN A 480 4.70 -8.08 -18.59
CA GLN A 480 5.48 -9.08 -19.31
C GLN A 480 5.27 -10.45 -18.67
N ARG A 481 5.57 -11.51 -19.44
CA ARG A 481 5.57 -12.87 -18.92
C ARG A 481 6.90 -13.15 -18.24
N VAL A 482 6.86 -13.60 -16.98
CA VAL A 482 8.01 -14.01 -16.17
C VAL A 482 7.70 -15.36 -15.55
N LEU A 483 8.48 -16.39 -15.88
CA LEU A 483 8.33 -17.71 -15.32
C LEU A 483 8.77 -17.72 -13.85
N THR A 484 8.05 -18.48 -13.03
CA THR A 484 8.45 -18.78 -11.66
C THR A 484 9.62 -19.76 -11.64
N PRO A 485 10.45 -19.82 -10.58
CA PRO A 485 11.61 -20.70 -10.47
C PRO A 485 11.33 -22.18 -10.77
N ASP A 486 10.22 -22.72 -10.27
CA ASP A 486 9.75 -24.08 -10.59
C ASP A 486 9.46 -24.25 -12.08
N ALA A 487 8.82 -23.28 -12.72
CA ALA A 487 8.56 -23.32 -14.16
C ALA A 487 9.83 -23.20 -15.00
N VAL A 488 10.84 -22.44 -14.57
CA VAL A 488 12.17 -22.38 -15.20
C VAL A 488 12.87 -23.73 -15.14
N ILE A 489 12.84 -24.41 -13.98
CA ILE A 489 13.40 -25.76 -13.82
C ILE A 489 12.67 -26.75 -14.74
N GLN A 490 11.35 -26.72 -14.78
CA GLN A 490 10.55 -27.63 -15.61
C GLN A 490 10.78 -27.39 -17.11
N SER A 491 10.85 -26.13 -17.55
CA SER A 491 11.08 -25.77 -18.97
C SER A 491 12.55 -25.89 -19.39
N ARG A 492 13.46 -25.92 -18.42
CA ARG A 492 14.93 -25.90 -18.62
C ARG A 492 15.40 -24.68 -19.42
N SER A 493 14.69 -23.57 -19.29
CA SER A 493 14.98 -22.35 -20.03
C SER A 493 14.47 -21.13 -19.26
N GLY A 494 15.23 -20.03 -19.27
CA GLY A 494 14.83 -18.77 -18.67
C GLY A 494 15.56 -17.56 -19.26
N ILE A 495 14.93 -16.40 -19.22
CA ILE A 495 15.56 -15.10 -19.49
C ILE A 495 16.30 -14.62 -18.24
N CYS A 496 17.05 -13.51 -18.33
CA CYS A 496 17.88 -12.99 -17.22
C CYS A 496 17.10 -12.84 -15.89
N ILE A 497 15.93 -12.23 -15.91
CA ILE A 497 15.10 -12.04 -14.71
C ILE A 497 14.61 -13.37 -14.11
N GLU A 498 14.26 -14.33 -14.96
CA GLU A 498 13.77 -15.65 -14.55
C GLU A 498 14.89 -16.51 -13.93
N THR A 499 16.09 -16.47 -14.52
CA THR A 499 17.26 -17.15 -13.96
C THR A 499 17.77 -16.48 -12.69
N ALA A 500 17.69 -15.16 -12.59
CA ALA A 500 17.97 -14.42 -11.36
C ALA A 500 16.99 -14.80 -10.23
N LEU A 501 15.70 -14.90 -10.52
CA LEU A 501 14.68 -15.36 -9.56
C LEU A 501 14.92 -16.79 -9.11
N LEU A 502 15.30 -17.69 -10.04
CA LEU A 502 15.67 -19.07 -9.71
C LEU A 502 16.88 -19.11 -8.78
N MET A 503 17.95 -18.39 -9.13
CA MET A 503 19.18 -18.34 -8.31
C MET A 503 18.89 -17.74 -6.93
N ALA A 504 18.18 -16.61 -6.84
CA ALA A 504 17.80 -15.99 -5.58
C ALA A 504 16.93 -16.93 -4.71
N SER A 505 15.95 -17.62 -5.31
CA SER A 505 15.12 -18.60 -4.59
C SER A 505 15.95 -19.78 -4.06
N ALA A 506 16.89 -20.29 -4.84
CA ALA A 506 17.76 -21.37 -4.41
C ALA A 506 18.71 -20.97 -3.28
N LEU A 507 19.30 -19.76 -3.35
CA LEU A 507 20.11 -19.18 -2.28
C LEU A 507 19.29 -18.99 -1.01
N GLN A 508 18.11 -18.40 -1.12
CA GLN A 508 17.20 -18.19 0.02
C GLN A 508 16.76 -19.52 0.64
N SER A 509 16.52 -20.56 -0.17
CA SER A 509 16.23 -21.92 0.35
C SER A 509 17.35 -22.51 1.19
N ALA A 510 18.60 -22.07 0.95
CA ALA A 510 19.79 -22.42 1.73
C ALA A 510 20.07 -21.39 2.85
N GLN A 511 19.13 -20.49 3.15
CA GLN A 511 19.26 -19.44 4.18
C GLN A 511 20.43 -18.48 3.91
N MET A 512 20.66 -18.16 2.64
CA MET A 512 21.65 -17.16 2.23
C MET A 512 20.94 -15.92 1.70
N HIS A 513 21.45 -14.74 2.04
CA HIS A 513 20.88 -13.46 1.65
C HIS A 513 21.25 -13.10 0.23
N ALA A 514 20.27 -13.05 -0.64
CA ALA A 514 20.41 -12.68 -2.03
C ALA A 514 19.76 -11.32 -2.32
N MET A 515 20.38 -10.57 -3.23
CA MET A 515 19.85 -9.32 -3.74
C MET A 515 19.64 -9.45 -5.24
N ILE A 516 18.44 -9.11 -5.73
CA ILE A 516 18.18 -9.04 -7.17
C ILE A 516 18.57 -7.64 -7.65
N ILE A 517 19.48 -7.57 -8.61
CA ILE A 517 19.94 -6.33 -9.22
C ILE A 517 19.30 -6.22 -10.59
N ILE A 518 18.56 -5.13 -10.83
CA ILE A 518 17.94 -4.83 -12.10
C ILE A 518 18.63 -3.62 -12.71
N THR A 519 19.22 -3.83 -13.87
CA THR A 519 19.81 -2.78 -14.67
C THR A 519 19.06 -2.62 -16.00
N PRO A 520 19.26 -1.56 -16.78
CA PRO A 520 18.62 -1.44 -18.08
C PRO A 520 18.96 -2.65 -18.98
N GLY A 521 17.93 -3.45 -19.28
CA GLY A 521 18.04 -4.62 -20.15
C GLY A 521 18.62 -5.89 -19.52
N HIS A 522 18.92 -5.91 -18.21
CA HIS A 522 19.48 -7.07 -17.54
C HIS A 522 19.03 -7.22 -16.09
N ALA A 523 19.01 -8.45 -15.59
CA ALA A 523 18.80 -8.78 -14.19
C ALA A 523 19.83 -9.84 -13.76
N GLN A 524 20.39 -9.67 -12.57
CA GLN A 524 21.42 -10.54 -11.99
C GLN A 524 21.24 -10.65 -10.48
N VAL A 525 22.03 -11.47 -9.81
CA VAL A 525 21.95 -11.69 -8.37
C VAL A 525 23.26 -11.26 -7.71
N ALA A 526 23.15 -10.55 -6.59
CA ALA A 526 24.25 -10.38 -5.66
C ALA A 526 24.01 -11.24 -4.41
N LEU A 527 25.05 -11.87 -3.90
CA LEU A 527 25.02 -12.71 -2.71
C LEU A 527 25.83 -12.06 -1.60
N GLU A 528 25.23 -11.86 -0.43
CA GLU A 528 25.95 -11.37 0.74
C GLU A 528 27.09 -12.34 1.10
N THR A 529 28.29 -11.79 1.31
CA THR A 529 29.50 -12.61 1.52
C THR A 529 29.47 -13.40 2.82
N TRP A 530 28.80 -12.87 3.85
CA TRP A 530 28.45 -13.53 5.09
C TRP A 530 27.31 -12.76 5.76
N GLU A 531 26.60 -13.39 6.68
CA GLU A 531 25.46 -12.80 7.36
C GLU A 531 25.77 -11.42 7.97
N ASN A 532 25.04 -10.42 7.56
CA ASN A 532 25.19 -9.01 8.00
C ASN A 532 26.57 -8.38 7.70
N SER A 533 27.30 -8.88 6.71
CA SER A 533 28.58 -8.31 6.30
C SER A 533 28.44 -7.00 5.52
N GLY A 534 27.29 -6.78 4.87
CA GLY A 534 27.06 -5.64 3.99
C GLY A 534 27.89 -5.65 2.70
N THR A 535 28.65 -6.72 2.44
CA THR A 535 29.45 -6.90 1.22
C THR A 535 28.88 -8.02 0.37
N TYR A 536 28.92 -7.89 -0.96
CA TYR A 536 28.23 -8.78 -1.87
C TYR A 536 29.15 -9.27 -2.99
N TYR A 537 28.96 -10.54 -3.37
CA TYR A 537 29.47 -11.10 -4.61
C TYR A 537 28.43 -10.97 -5.70
N LEU A 538 28.83 -10.46 -6.87
CA LEU A 538 27.97 -10.44 -8.04
C LEU A 538 28.02 -11.82 -8.71
N LEU A 539 26.84 -12.39 -8.96
CA LEU A 539 26.66 -13.68 -9.64
C LEU A 539 26.07 -13.42 -11.03
N GLU A 540 26.76 -13.89 -12.09
CA GLU A 540 26.32 -13.78 -13.48
C GLU A 540 25.78 -15.14 -14.01
#